data_8f9655be6b512e01a8b4cbc64daccbf6
#
_entry.id   8f9655be6b512e01a8b4cbc64daccbf6
#
_cell.length_a   1.000
_cell.length_b   1.000
_cell.length_c   1.000
_cell.angle_alpha   90.00
_cell.angle_beta   90.00
_cell.angle_gamma   90.00
#
_symmetry.space_group_name_H-M   'P 1'
#
loop_
_entity.id
_entity.type
_entity.pdbx_description
1 polymer ?
#
loop_
_entity_poly.entity_id
_entity_poly.type
_entity_poly.pdbx_seq_one_letter_code
_entity_poly.pdbx_strand_id
1 'polypeptide(L)'
;DKSELILNGDGSVYHLKLKPKNLSSKIILVGDPFRVDKITKHFEKIEFEVQNREFKSVTGYYNSNRITVISTGIGSGNIDIVLNELDALVNIDLNTGKINKSLKKLELIRIGTSGAIQNNIPVDSFLISKMAIDVDGFLLNYDLTKIDNAKFNNYINKEHQIQEEIYCYKSSEELFNKFNSTDVKSGITITCSGFYSSQGRSIRLNNSYNNHLDKLKKIYYDNNNATNLEMETAIIYGMSNLLGHKAISLNAILANRELEEYSANPDKTIENLIDYVLKRI
;
A
#
# COMPACT_ATOMS: atom_id res chain seq x y z
N ASP A 1 -22.13 16.31 6.52
CA ASP A 1 -21.61 17.64 6.84
C ASP A 1 -20.56 18.03 5.78
N LYS A 2 -20.58 19.30 5.34
CA LYS A 2 -19.60 19.79 4.35
C LYS A 2 -18.15 19.81 4.88
N SER A 3 -17.96 19.70 6.18
CA SER A 3 -16.66 19.60 6.82
C SER A 3 -16.08 18.19 6.83
N GLU A 4 -16.92 17.16 6.64
CA GLU A 4 -16.45 15.77 6.60
C GLU A 4 -15.82 15.40 5.27
N LEU A 5 -16.41 15.82 4.16
CA LEU A 5 -15.85 15.61 2.82
C LEU A 5 -15.73 16.97 2.11
N ILE A 6 -14.50 17.41 1.90
CA ILE A 6 -14.20 18.66 1.24
C ILE A 6 -14.19 18.44 -0.28
N LEU A 7 -14.93 19.28 -1.01
CA LEU A 7 -14.93 19.28 -2.47
C LEU A 7 -14.39 20.60 -3.01
N ASN A 8 -13.74 20.54 -4.17
CA ASN A 8 -13.36 21.71 -4.94
C ASN A 8 -14.58 22.38 -5.57
N GLY A 9 -14.47 23.63 -5.99
CA GLY A 9 -15.56 24.39 -6.62
C GLY A 9 -16.09 23.77 -7.91
N ASP A 10 -15.35 22.87 -8.55
CA ASP A 10 -15.76 22.10 -9.72
C ASP A 10 -16.45 20.76 -9.37
N GLY A 11 -16.60 20.44 -8.09
CA GLY A 11 -17.21 19.21 -7.57
C GLY A 11 -16.27 18.00 -7.54
N SER A 12 -14.96 18.18 -7.78
CA SER A 12 -13.97 17.12 -7.58
C SER A 12 -13.57 16.98 -6.11
N VAL A 13 -13.10 15.79 -5.69
CA VAL A 13 -12.53 15.59 -4.35
C VAL A 13 -11.27 16.46 -4.16
N TYR A 14 -11.01 16.87 -2.93
CA TYR A 14 -10.13 18.00 -2.65
C TYR A 14 -8.67 17.77 -3.06
N HIS A 15 -8.09 16.65 -2.66
CA HIS A 15 -6.67 16.39 -2.91
C HIS A 15 -6.43 15.78 -4.28
N LEU A 16 -7.16 14.73 -4.63
CA LEU A 16 -6.95 13.99 -5.89
C LEU A 16 -7.48 14.74 -7.12
N LYS A 17 -8.36 15.75 -6.94
CA LYS A 17 -9.03 16.46 -8.04
C LYS A 17 -9.71 15.54 -9.05
N LEU A 18 -10.22 14.40 -8.58
CA LEU A 18 -10.96 13.43 -9.36
C LEU A 18 -12.47 13.62 -9.17
N LYS A 19 -13.22 13.23 -10.20
CA LYS A 19 -14.68 13.04 -10.16
C LYS A 19 -14.98 11.56 -10.38
N PRO A 20 -16.16 11.06 -9.99
CA PRO A 20 -16.52 9.64 -10.16
C PRO A 20 -16.28 9.10 -11.58
N LYS A 21 -16.56 9.89 -12.62
CA LYS A 21 -16.36 9.50 -14.02
C LYS A 21 -14.88 9.29 -14.41
N ASN A 22 -13.96 9.93 -13.69
CA ASN A 22 -12.53 9.87 -13.98
C ASN A 22 -11.87 8.59 -13.43
N LEU A 23 -12.54 7.86 -12.53
CA LEU A 23 -11.98 6.73 -11.81
C LEU A 23 -12.37 5.39 -12.42
N SER A 24 -11.42 4.48 -12.57
CA SER A 24 -11.68 3.06 -12.80
C SER A 24 -11.86 2.32 -11.49
N SER A 25 -12.58 1.19 -11.50
CA SER A 25 -12.63 0.30 -10.34
C SER A 25 -11.32 -0.45 -10.09
N LYS A 26 -10.45 -0.52 -11.09
CA LYS A 26 -9.11 -1.11 -11.02
C LYS A 26 -8.08 0.00 -10.94
N ILE A 27 -7.33 0.04 -9.83
CA ILE A 27 -6.45 1.15 -9.50
C ILE A 27 -5.06 0.62 -9.17
N ILE A 28 -4.04 1.18 -9.82
CA ILE A 28 -2.64 0.97 -9.45
C ILE A 28 -2.19 2.14 -8.59
N LEU A 29 -1.67 1.84 -7.41
CA LEU A 29 -1.10 2.81 -6.48
C LEU A 29 0.43 2.74 -6.52
N VAL A 30 1.07 3.90 -6.62
CA VAL A 30 2.53 4.06 -6.57
C VAL A 30 2.91 5.19 -5.61
N GLY A 31 4.10 5.16 -5.04
CA GLY A 31 4.55 6.26 -4.16
C GLY A 31 4.98 7.50 -4.94
N ASP A 32 5.64 7.31 -6.07
CA ASP A 32 6.32 8.35 -6.84
C ASP A 32 5.50 8.78 -8.07
N PRO A 33 5.24 10.08 -8.27
CA PRO A 33 4.57 10.58 -9.49
C PRO A 33 5.26 10.17 -10.80
N PHE A 34 6.58 10.07 -10.83
CA PHE A 34 7.31 9.60 -12.02
C PHE A 34 7.03 8.14 -12.36
N ARG A 35 6.66 7.31 -11.36
CA ARG A 35 6.27 5.93 -11.62
C ARG A 35 4.91 5.82 -12.29
N VAL A 36 4.04 6.81 -12.13
CA VAL A 36 2.79 6.90 -12.92
C VAL A 36 3.11 6.91 -14.41
N ASP A 37 4.05 7.76 -14.84
CA ASP A 37 4.45 7.85 -16.26
C ASP A 37 5.09 6.56 -16.76
N LYS A 38 5.91 5.89 -15.92
CA LYS A 38 6.51 4.59 -16.26
C LYS A 38 5.46 3.50 -16.52
N ILE A 39 4.30 3.57 -15.87
CA ILE A 39 3.20 2.63 -16.09
C ILE A 39 2.35 3.05 -17.28
N THR A 40 1.97 4.32 -17.34
CA THR A 40 1.00 4.81 -18.33
C THR A 40 1.58 4.95 -19.74
N LYS A 41 2.91 4.93 -19.90
CA LYS A 41 3.56 4.78 -21.22
C LYS A 41 3.14 3.49 -21.96
N HIS A 42 2.64 2.48 -21.24
CA HIS A 42 2.13 1.22 -21.81
C HIS A 42 0.64 1.30 -22.19
N PHE A 43 -0.06 2.40 -21.86
CA PHE A 43 -1.47 2.55 -22.20
C PHE A 43 -1.66 2.83 -23.69
N GLU A 44 -2.65 2.17 -24.27
CA GLU A 44 -3.08 2.37 -25.67
C GLU A 44 -3.77 3.72 -25.85
N LYS A 45 -4.45 4.18 -24.80
CA LYS A 45 -5.20 5.43 -24.78
C LYS A 45 -5.24 6.00 -23.38
N ILE A 46 -4.94 7.28 -23.23
CA ILE A 46 -5.18 8.05 -22.01
C ILE A 46 -6.52 8.76 -22.17
N GLU A 47 -7.39 8.60 -21.16
CA GLU A 47 -8.73 9.18 -21.11
C GLU A 47 -8.75 10.46 -20.28
N PHE A 48 -7.97 10.46 -19.18
CA PHE A 48 -7.95 11.56 -18.22
C PHE A 48 -6.60 11.60 -17.49
N GLU A 49 -6.11 12.81 -17.25
CA GLU A 49 -4.90 13.05 -16.46
C GLU A 49 -5.08 14.31 -15.60
N VAL A 50 -4.62 14.25 -14.36
CA VAL A 50 -4.57 15.40 -13.45
C VAL A 50 -3.43 15.20 -12.45
N GLN A 51 -2.79 16.30 -12.06
CA GLN A 51 -1.82 16.31 -10.97
C GLN A 51 -2.13 17.47 -10.01
N ASN A 52 -2.09 17.16 -8.73
CA ASN A 52 -2.19 18.15 -7.66
C ASN A 52 -1.27 17.72 -6.53
N ARG A 53 -0.28 18.54 -6.19
CA ARG A 53 0.78 18.18 -5.24
C ARG A 53 1.49 16.89 -5.69
N GLU A 54 1.71 15.94 -4.77
CA GLU A 54 2.26 14.62 -5.03
C GLU A 54 1.27 13.62 -5.66
N PHE A 55 0.00 13.99 -5.74
CA PHE A 55 -1.07 13.14 -6.29
C PHE A 55 -1.17 13.36 -7.80
N LYS A 56 -0.60 12.47 -8.58
CA LYS A 56 -0.78 12.39 -10.03
C LYS A 56 -1.70 11.23 -10.34
N SER A 57 -2.77 11.47 -11.08
CA SER A 57 -3.75 10.46 -11.50
C SER A 57 -3.87 10.43 -13.00
N VAL A 58 -3.75 9.25 -13.58
CA VAL A 58 -3.95 9.01 -15.01
C VAL A 58 -4.88 7.82 -15.20
N THR A 59 -5.95 8.02 -15.94
CA THR A 59 -6.89 6.95 -16.32
C THR A 59 -6.81 6.69 -17.81
N GLY A 60 -6.73 5.43 -18.17
CA GLY A 60 -6.60 5.01 -19.56
C GLY A 60 -6.85 3.52 -19.73
N TYR A 61 -6.36 2.98 -20.86
CA TYR A 61 -6.61 1.59 -21.25
C TYR A 61 -5.30 0.85 -21.51
N TYR A 62 -5.22 -0.35 -20.96
CA TYR A 62 -4.19 -1.33 -21.23
C TYR A 62 -4.84 -2.69 -21.52
N ASN A 63 -4.59 -3.28 -22.70
CA ASN A 63 -5.25 -4.51 -23.16
C ASN A 63 -6.78 -4.47 -22.97
N SER A 64 -7.41 -3.38 -23.40
CA SER A 64 -8.85 -3.10 -23.26
C SER A 64 -9.36 -2.98 -21.80
N ASN A 65 -8.50 -3.12 -20.79
CA ASN A 65 -8.84 -2.86 -19.39
C ASN A 65 -8.72 -1.37 -19.09
N ARG A 66 -9.79 -0.78 -18.55
CA ARG A 66 -9.73 0.58 -18.02
C ARG A 66 -9.05 0.56 -16.67
N ILE A 67 -7.99 1.33 -16.48
CA ILE A 67 -7.16 1.37 -15.29
C ILE A 67 -6.91 2.82 -14.89
N THR A 68 -6.94 3.10 -13.60
CA THR A 68 -6.43 4.37 -13.05
C THR A 68 -5.11 4.11 -12.34
N VAL A 69 -4.09 4.91 -12.63
CA VAL A 69 -2.80 4.89 -11.91
C VAL A 69 -2.71 6.17 -11.08
N ILE A 70 -2.38 6.04 -9.81
CA ILE A 70 -2.33 7.17 -8.87
C ILE A 70 -1.03 7.13 -8.08
N SER A 71 -0.30 8.25 -8.05
CA SER A 71 0.75 8.44 -7.06
C SER A 71 0.17 8.90 -5.73
N THR A 72 0.58 8.24 -4.66
CA THR A 72 0.11 8.53 -3.31
C THR A 72 1.02 9.49 -2.55
N GLY A 73 2.28 9.68 -3.02
CA GLY A 73 3.33 10.16 -2.14
C GLY A 73 3.74 9.09 -1.13
N ILE A 74 4.39 9.50 -0.05
CA ILE A 74 4.99 8.61 0.95
C ILE A 74 4.20 8.69 2.25
N GLY A 75 3.97 7.51 2.86
CA GLY A 75 3.56 7.38 4.25
C GLY A 75 2.06 7.28 4.51
N SER A 76 1.75 6.94 5.75
CA SER A 76 0.40 6.58 6.21
C SER A 76 -0.62 7.70 6.03
N GLY A 77 -0.24 8.95 6.32
CA GLY A 77 -1.14 10.10 6.18
C GLY A 77 -1.57 10.35 4.74
N ASN A 78 -0.68 10.11 3.77
CA ASN A 78 -1.03 10.21 2.35
C ASN A 78 -1.99 9.09 1.92
N ILE A 79 -1.78 7.87 2.42
CA ILE A 79 -2.69 6.74 2.14
C ILE A 79 -4.08 7.00 2.72
N ASP A 80 -4.17 7.59 3.91
CA ASP A 80 -5.42 8.00 4.52
C ASP A 80 -6.22 8.93 3.60
N ILE A 81 -5.59 9.97 3.08
CA ILE A 81 -6.19 10.90 2.13
C ILE A 81 -6.67 10.15 0.87
N VAL A 82 -5.78 9.39 0.26
CA VAL A 82 -6.04 8.73 -1.02
C VAL A 82 -7.20 7.75 -0.91
N LEU A 83 -7.20 6.85 0.10
CA LEU A 83 -8.22 5.82 0.20
C LEU A 83 -9.59 6.38 0.62
N ASN A 84 -9.64 7.38 1.48
CA ASN A 84 -10.90 8.05 1.80
C ASN A 84 -11.51 8.76 0.59
N GLU A 85 -10.68 9.49 -0.19
CA GLU A 85 -11.18 10.17 -1.38
C GLU A 85 -11.57 9.20 -2.50
N LEU A 86 -10.85 8.08 -2.66
CA LEU A 86 -11.21 7.03 -3.63
C LEU A 86 -12.52 6.34 -3.26
N ASP A 87 -12.71 6.00 -1.97
CA ASP A 87 -13.97 5.42 -1.50
C ASP A 87 -15.14 6.41 -1.69
N ALA A 88 -14.92 7.68 -1.34
CA ALA A 88 -15.94 8.72 -1.51
C ALA A 88 -16.39 8.86 -2.97
N LEU A 89 -15.46 8.77 -3.94
CA LEU A 89 -15.80 8.85 -5.37
C LEU A 89 -16.73 7.74 -5.85
N VAL A 90 -16.75 6.58 -5.20
CA VAL A 90 -17.58 5.44 -5.63
C VAL A 90 -18.73 5.12 -4.70
N ASN A 91 -18.65 5.54 -3.43
CA ASN A 91 -19.59 5.14 -2.39
C ASN A 91 -20.35 6.29 -1.72
N ILE A 92 -20.02 7.53 -2.06
CA ILE A 92 -20.75 8.72 -1.57
C ILE A 92 -21.34 9.47 -2.75
N ASP A 93 -22.61 9.85 -2.63
CA ASP A 93 -23.22 10.86 -3.51
C ASP A 93 -22.62 12.23 -3.16
N LEU A 94 -21.72 12.73 -3.99
CA LEU A 94 -20.97 13.96 -3.73
C LEU A 94 -21.86 15.21 -3.68
N ASN A 95 -23.08 15.17 -4.24
CA ASN A 95 -24.01 16.29 -4.16
C ASN A 95 -24.75 16.37 -2.81
N THR A 96 -25.06 15.21 -2.24
CA THR A 96 -25.83 15.12 -0.99
C THR A 96 -24.99 14.77 0.23
N GLY A 97 -23.75 14.29 0.04
CA GLY A 97 -22.88 13.78 1.10
C GLY A 97 -23.35 12.47 1.73
N LYS A 98 -24.32 11.78 1.11
CA LYS A 98 -24.88 10.53 1.65
C LYS A 98 -24.17 9.31 1.09
N ILE A 99 -24.01 8.30 1.93
CA ILE A 99 -23.49 6.98 1.53
C ILE A 99 -24.49 6.34 0.56
N ASN A 100 -23.99 5.79 -0.54
CA ASN A 100 -24.78 5.10 -1.53
C ASN A 100 -25.41 3.81 -0.96
N LYS A 101 -26.63 3.48 -1.36
CA LYS A 101 -27.31 2.26 -0.90
C LYS A 101 -26.60 0.98 -1.34
N SER A 102 -25.94 1.00 -2.50
CA SER A 102 -25.16 -0.11 -3.03
C SER A 102 -23.69 0.31 -3.09
N LEU A 103 -22.87 -0.31 -2.24
CA LEU A 103 -21.44 0.00 -2.17
C LEU A 103 -20.68 -0.74 -3.27
N LYS A 104 -19.78 -0.02 -3.90
CA LYS A 104 -18.87 -0.54 -4.93
C LYS A 104 -17.53 -0.90 -4.29
N LYS A 105 -16.90 -1.95 -4.81
CA LYS A 105 -15.56 -2.40 -4.40
C LYS A 105 -14.54 -1.96 -5.43
N LEU A 106 -13.43 -1.43 -4.94
CA LEU A 106 -12.26 -1.10 -5.74
C LEU A 106 -11.24 -2.25 -5.63
N GLU A 107 -10.46 -2.46 -6.69
CA GLU A 107 -9.27 -3.31 -6.71
C GLU A 107 -8.04 -2.41 -6.67
N LEU A 108 -7.32 -2.43 -5.57
CA LEU A 108 -6.15 -1.59 -5.30
C LEU A 108 -4.88 -2.45 -5.42
N ILE A 109 -4.03 -2.15 -6.39
CA ILE A 109 -2.81 -2.87 -6.67
C ILE A 109 -1.64 -1.90 -6.46
N ARG A 110 -0.88 -2.08 -5.36
CA ARG A 110 0.30 -1.25 -5.10
C ARG A 110 1.53 -1.84 -5.81
N ILE A 111 2.22 -0.99 -6.55
CA ILE A 111 3.55 -1.25 -7.09
C ILE A 111 4.54 -0.37 -6.34
N GLY A 112 5.22 -0.95 -5.35
CA GLY A 112 6.12 -0.24 -4.45
C GLY A 112 7.56 -0.71 -4.53
N THR A 113 8.36 -0.15 -3.64
CA THR A 113 9.75 -0.51 -3.38
C THR A 113 9.95 -0.72 -1.90
N SER A 114 10.84 -1.62 -1.51
CA SER A 114 11.12 -1.88 -0.10
C SER A 114 12.52 -2.45 0.14
N GLY A 115 12.90 -2.52 1.41
CA GLY A 115 14.12 -3.18 1.87
C GLY A 115 13.81 -4.53 2.51
N ALA A 116 14.46 -5.59 2.05
CA ALA A 116 14.38 -6.91 2.67
C ALA A 116 15.09 -6.92 4.03
N ILE A 117 14.57 -7.76 4.95
CA ILE A 117 15.11 -7.98 6.29
C ILE A 117 15.41 -9.46 6.56
N GLN A 118 15.44 -10.26 5.51
CA GLN A 118 15.83 -11.68 5.55
C GLN A 118 16.92 -11.92 4.52
N ASN A 119 17.93 -12.73 4.89
CA ASN A 119 19.08 -13.02 4.03
C ASN A 119 18.75 -13.84 2.77
N ASN A 120 17.60 -14.54 2.75
CA ASN A 120 17.14 -15.34 1.63
C ASN A 120 16.26 -14.59 0.63
N ILE A 121 16.14 -13.27 0.77
CA ILE A 121 15.40 -12.39 -0.15
C ILE A 121 16.43 -11.50 -0.87
N PRO A 122 16.85 -11.85 -2.09
CA PRO A 122 17.87 -11.08 -2.80
C PRO A 122 17.35 -9.72 -3.27
N VAL A 123 18.24 -8.76 -3.44
CA VAL A 123 17.93 -7.52 -4.16
C VAL A 123 17.52 -7.85 -5.59
N ASP A 124 16.77 -6.96 -6.22
CA ASP A 124 16.20 -7.11 -7.57
C ASP A 124 15.17 -8.22 -7.71
N SER A 125 14.74 -8.84 -6.61
CA SER A 125 13.59 -9.76 -6.58
C SER A 125 12.28 -9.01 -6.35
N PHE A 126 11.17 -9.70 -6.64
CA PHE A 126 9.82 -9.21 -6.32
C PHE A 126 9.29 -9.87 -5.06
N LEU A 127 8.54 -9.09 -4.29
CA LEU A 127 7.90 -9.56 -3.09
C LEU A 127 6.42 -9.14 -3.09
N ILE A 128 5.53 -10.09 -2.82
CA ILE A 128 4.11 -9.87 -2.62
C ILE A 128 3.79 -9.95 -1.12
N SER A 129 3.13 -8.94 -0.59
CA SER A 129 2.78 -8.87 0.83
C SER A 129 1.49 -9.65 1.07
N LYS A 130 1.58 -10.84 1.68
CA LYS A 130 0.40 -11.62 2.05
C LYS A 130 -0.35 -10.99 3.22
N MET A 131 0.43 -10.45 4.16
CA MET A 131 -0.05 -9.68 5.31
C MET A 131 0.86 -8.48 5.52
N ALA A 132 0.38 -7.49 6.28
CA ALA A 132 1.18 -6.34 6.67
C ALA A 132 0.88 -5.92 8.11
N ILE A 133 1.93 -5.53 8.84
CA ILE A 133 1.87 -5.10 10.23
C ILE A 133 2.00 -3.57 10.29
N ASP A 134 1.05 -2.91 10.93
CA ASP A 134 1.13 -1.49 11.29
C ASP A 134 1.81 -1.36 12.66
N VAL A 135 3.09 -1.00 12.66
CA VAL A 135 3.87 -0.93 13.90
C VAL A 135 3.69 0.38 14.66
N ASP A 136 3.23 1.41 14.00
CA ASP A 136 3.07 2.76 14.60
C ASP A 136 1.60 3.04 14.99
N GLY A 137 0.69 2.10 14.71
CA GLY A 137 -0.71 2.19 15.13
C GLY A 137 -1.48 3.33 14.46
N PHE A 138 -1.15 3.70 13.23
CA PHE A 138 -1.80 4.80 12.52
C PHE A 138 -3.32 4.62 12.45
N LEU A 139 -3.77 3.39 12.19
CA LEU A 139 -5.20 3.09 12.05
C LEU A 139 -5.96 3.01 13.37
N LEU A 140 -5.32 3.13 14.54
CA LEU A 140 -6.00 3.22 15.85
C LEU A 140 -6.92 4.47 15.95
N ASN A 141 -6.79 5.41 15.03
CA ASN A 141 -7.72 6.54 14.90
C ASN A 141 -9.09 6.15 14.29
N TYR A 142 -9.20 4.94 13.72
CA TYR A 142 -10.42 4.40 13.16
C TYR A 142 -11.07 3.37 14.09
N ASP A 143 -12.36 3.10 13.88
CA ASP A 143 -13.05 1.98 14.53
C ASP A 143 -12.58 0.65 13.93
N LEU A 144 -11.71 -0.05 14.65
CA LEU A 144 -11.13 -1.33 14.22
C LEU A 144 -11.91 -2.55 14.75
N THR A 145 -13.07 -2.38 15.33
CA THR A 145 -13.87 -3.49 15.93
C THR A 145 -14.24 -4.58 14.92
N LYS A 146 -14.24 -4.27 13.64
CA LYS A 146 -14.48 -5.23 12.54
C LYS A 146 -13.23 -6.01 12.12
N ILE A 147 -12.05 -5.66 12.63
CA ILE A 147 -10.78 -6.32 12.30
C ILE A 147 -10.49 -7.38 13.37
N ASP A 148 -10.53 -8.64 13.00
CA ASP A 148 -10.14 -9.73 13.90
C ASP A 148 -8.61 -9.80 14.00
N ASN A 149 -8.07 -9.20 15.07
CA ASN A 149 -6.63 -9.16 15.34
C ASN A 149 -6.25 -9.93 16.64
N ALA A 150 -7.20 -10.54 17.32
CA ALA A 150 -6.97 -11.14 18.65
C ALA A 150 -5.91 -12.25 18.61
N LYS A 151 -5.94 -13.11 17.59
CA LYS A 151 -4.94 -14.19 17.45
C LYS A 151 -3.54 -13.64 17.24
N PHE A 152 -3.41 -12.60 16.41
CA PHE A 152 -2.13 -11.98 16.14
C PHE A 152 -1.58 -11.25 17.38
N ASN A 153 -2.40 -10.47 18.08
CA ASN A 153 -1.98 -9.79 19.31
C ASN A 153 -1.54 -10.78 20.39
N ASN A 154 -2.27 -11.87 20.58
CA ASN A 154 -1.88 -12.92 21.53
C ASN A 154 -0.54 -13.56 21.14
N TYR A 155 -0.33 -13.82 19.86
CA TYR A 155 0.93 -14.36 19.34
C TYR A 155 2.10 -13.38 19.59
N ILE A 156 1.96 -12.12 19.21
CA ILE A 156 3.01 -11.09 19.35
C ILE A 156 3.38 -10.89 20.82
N ASN A 157 2.40 -10.81 21.69
CA ASN A 157 2.62 -10.63 23.13
C ASN A 157 3.38 -11.83 23.72
N LYS A 158 2.94 -13.05 23.43
CA LYS A 158 3.51 -14.28 23.97
C LYS A 158 4.90 -14.58 23.44
N GLU A 159 5.09 -14.56 22.12
CA GLU A 159 6.32 -15.03 21.47
C GLU A 159 7.38 -13.93 21.34
N HIS A 160 6.98 -12.66 21.24
CA HIS A 160 7.90 -11.54 21.00
C HIS A 160 7.94 -10.53 22.16
N GLN A 161 7.09 -10.71 23.18
CA GLN A 161 7.01 -9.81 24.35
C GLN A 161 6.79 -8.34 23.92
N ILE A 162 5.97 -8.14 22.91
CA ILE A 162 5.51 -6.84 22.45
C ILE A 162 4.13 -6.62 23.07
N GLN A 163 4.03 -5.64 23.99
CA GLN A 163 2.81 -5.36 24.76
C GLN A 163 1.92 -4.31 24.10
N GLU A 164 2.48 -3.55 23.16
CA GLU A 164 1.75 -2.57 22.38
C GLU A 164 0.72 -3.27 21.48
N GLU A 165 -0.43 -2.64 21.30
CA GLU A 165 -1.45 -3.13 20.39
C GLU A 165 -1.00 -2.92 18.93
N ILE A 166 -0.61 -4.02 18.28
CA ILE A 166 -0.14 -4.05 16.89
C ILE A 166 -1.16 -4.81 16.04
N TYR A 167 -1.51 -4.23 14.92
CA TYR A 167 -2.46 -4.83 13.98
C TYR A 167 -1.76 -5.45 12.79
N CYS A 168 -2.23 -6.65 12.42
CA CYS A 168 -1.84 -7.36 11.21
C CYS A 168 -3.02 -7.43 10.25
N TYR A 169 -2.90 -6.76 9.12
CA TYR A 169 -3.94 -6.72 8.09
C TYR A 169 -3.62 -7.69 6.96
N LYS A 170 -4.66 -8.31 6.40
CA LYS A 170 -4.53 -9.29 5.31
C LYS A 170 -4.78 -8.64 3.96
N SER A 171 -4.05 -9.10 2.96
CA SER A 171 -4.34 -8.80 1.55
C SER A 171 -5.66 -9.46 1.12
N SER A 172 -6.19 -9.05 -0.03
CA SER A 172 -7.25 -9.80 -0.71
C SER A 172 -6.69 -11.14 -1.18
N GLU A 173 -7.32 -12.24 -0.77
CA GLU A 173 -6.91 -13.59 -1.18
C GLU A 173 -7.02 -13.78 -2.70
N GLU A 174 -8.08 -13.24 -3.31
CA GLU A 174 -8.27 -13.27 -4.76
C GLU A 174 -7.13 -12.60 -5.51
N LEU A 175 -6.75 -11.37 -5.09
CA LEU A 175 -5.64 -10.65 -5.71
C LEU A 175 -4.29 -11.30 -5.38
N PHE A 176 -4.12 -11.83 -4.17
CA PHE A 176 -2.92 -12.57 -3.83
C PHE A 176 -2.71 -13.76 -4.78
N ASN A 177 -3.74 -14.59 -4.96
CA ASN A 177 -3.67 -15.76 -5.85
C ASN A 177 -3.43 -15.36 -7.31
N LYS A 178 -3.98 -14.22 -7.74
CA LYS A 178 -3.78 -13.69 -9.09
C LYS A 178 -2.34 -13.26 -9.37
N PHE A 179 -1.70 -12.62 -8.40
CA PHE A 179 -0.36 -12.04 -8.59
C PHE A 179 0.79 -12.86 -8.01
N ASN A 180 0.50 -13.90 -7.20
CA ASN A 180 1.53 -14.76 -6.66
C ASN A 180 2.02 -15.78 -7.72
N SER A 181 3.32 -16.05 -7.71
CA SER A 181 3.94 -17.10 -8.55
C SER A 181 5.21 -17.62 -7.88
N THR A 182 5.79 -18.69 -8.43
CA THR A 182 7.05 -19.28 -7.93
C THR A 182 8.24 -18.31 -7.98
N ASP A 183 8.18 -17.30 -8.85
CA ASP A 183 9.26 -16.33 -9.05
C ASP A 183 9.15 -15.12 -8.11
N VAL A 184 8.07 -15.04 -7.32
CA VAL A 184 7.81 -13.94 -6.39
C VAL A 184 7.93 -14.43 -4.96
N LYS A 185 8.71 -13.73 -4.15
CA LYS A 185 8.77 -13.97 -2.70
C LYS A 185 7.47 -13.51 -2.05
N SER A 186 7.07 -14.15 -0.95
CA SER A 186 5.88 -13.73 -0.21
C SER A 186 6.12 -13.74 1.29
N GLY A 187 5.40 -12.89 2.02
CA GLY A 187 5.50 -12.86 3.47
C GLY A 187 4.74 -11.71 4.11
N ILE A 188 5.19 -11.33 5.31
CA ILE A 188 4.62 -10.25 6.10
C ILE A 188 5.47 -9.00 5.90
N THR A 189 4.85 -7.94 5.41
CA THR A 189 5.49 -6.63 5.29
C THR A 189 5.32 -5.86 6.60
N ILE A 190 6.39 -5.24 7.09
CA ILE A 190 6.35 -4.33 8.23
C ILE A 190 6.22 -2.91 7.69
N THR A 191 5.13 -2.24 8.02
CA THR A 191 4.86 -0.85 7.64
C THR A 191 5.20 0.08 8.79
N CYS A 192 6.11 1.01 8.53
CA CYS A 192 6.57 2.03 9.48
C CYS A 192 6.16 3.41 8.98
N SER A 193 5.72 4.30 9.87
CA SER A 193 5.34 5.68 9.50
C SER A 193 6.51 6.56 9.09
N GLY A 194 7.74 6.22 9.51
CA GLY A 194 8.97 6.92 9.16
C GLY A 194 10.00 6.04 8.45
N PHE A 195 10.92 6.68 7.74
CA PHE A 195 12.00 5.98 7.02
C PHE A 195 13.24 5.75 7.90
N TYR A 196 13.53 6.66 8.82
CA TYR A 196 14.75 6.59 9.64
C TYR A 196 14.49 5.88 10.96
N SER A 197 14.03 6.58 11.98
CA SER A 197 13.93 6.07 13.34
C SER A 197 12.97 4.88 13.47
N SER A 198 11.78 4.98 12.92
CA SER A 198 10.79 3.89 13.00
C SER A 198 11.20 2.62 12.24
N GLN A 199 12.17 2.74 11.31
CA GLN A 199 12.83 1.61 10.66
C GLN A 199 14.19 1.25 11.29
N GLY A 200 14.46 1.70 12.51
CA GLY A 200 15.69 1.35 13.24
C GLY A 200 16.96 2.05 12.77
N ARG A 201 16.84 3.15 11.98
CA ARG A 201 18.01 3.93 11.53
C ARG A 201 18.30 5.06 12.51
N SER A 202 19.58 5.24 12.84
CA SER A 202 20.10 6.37 13.59
C SER A 202 21.10 7.13 12.74
N ILE A 203 20.94 8.46 12.64
CA ILE A 203 21.91 9.33 11.98
C ILE A 203 22.55 10.22 13.06
N ARG A 204 21.90 11.33 13.41
CA ARG A 204 22.32 12.22 14.49
C ARG A 204 21.50 12.00 15.76
N LEU A 205 20.22 11.69 15.60
CA LEU A 205 19.35 11.35 16.71
C LEU A 205 19.44 9.86 16.99
N ASN A 206 19.55 9.48 18.25
CA ASN A 206 19.55 8.10 18.68
C ASN A 206 18.14 7.51 18.51
N ASN A 207 18.11 6.25 18.08
CA ASN A 207 16.88 5.49 17.98
C ASN A 207 16.57 4.82 19.33
N SER A 208 15.38 5.05 19.88
CA SER A 208 14.88 4.40 21.08
C SER A 208 14.27 3.01 20.82
N TYR A 209 14.04 2.65 19.54
CA TYR A 209 13.34 1.42 19.12
C TYR A 209 14.25 0.29 18.63
N ASN A 210 15.58 0.35 18.84
CA ASN A 210 16.52 -0.64 18.32
C ASN A 210 16.12 -2.09 18.59
N ASN A 211 15.60 -2.38 19.80
CA ASN A 211 15.17 -3.75 20.14
C ASN A 211 13.80 -4.14 19.55
N HIS A 212 12.96 -3.19 19.19
CA HIS A 212 11.63 -3.45 18.66
C HIS A 212 11.70 -4.05 17.25
N LEU A 213 12.47 -3.43 16.38
CA LEU A 213 12.64 -3.93 15.00
C LEU A 213 13.29 -5.32 14.96
N ASP A 214 14.25 -5.60 15.86
CA ASP A 214 14.87 -6.92 15.95
C ASP A 214 13.89 -8.01 16.40
N LYS A 215 12.88 -7.66 17.19
CA LYS A 215 11.78 -8.56 17.52
C LYS A 215 10.87 -8.77 16.32
N LEU A 216 10.51 -7.68 15.61
CA LEU A 216 9.63 -7.74 14.44
C LEU A 216 10.23 -8.57 13.30
N LYS A 217 11.54 -8.51 13.07
CA LYS A 217 12.24 -9.34 12.08
C LYS A 217 12.06 -10.85 12.30
N LYS A 218 11.87 -11.27 13.56
CA LYS A 218 11.74 -12.68 13.96
C LYS A 218 10.31 -13.19 13.86
N ILE A 219 9.35 -12.36 13.48
CA ILE A 219 7.96 -12.76 13.37
C ILE A 219 7.82 -13.86 12.32
N TYR A 220 7.22 -14.97 12.76
CA TYR A 220 6.75 -16.06 11.90
C TYR A 220 5.31 -16.35 12.31
N TYR A 221 4.36 -15.89 11.52
CA TYR A 221 2.95 -16.01 11.84
C TYR A 221 2.16 -16.53 10.63
N ASP A 222 1.24 -17.46 10.86
CA ASP A 222 0.38 -18.06 9.83
C ASP A 222 1.20 -18.55 8.61
N ASN A 223 2.31 -19.28 8.88
CA ASN A 223 3.26 -19.79 7.90
C ASN A 223 3.97 -18.73 7.03
N ASN A 224 4.08 -17.50 7.52
CA ASN A 224 4.78 -16.42 6.83
C ASN A 224 5.79 -15.73 7.75
N ASN A 225 6.98 -15.48 7.21
CA ASN A 225 7.99 -14.65 7.87
C ASN A 225 7.73 -13.17 7.64
N ALA A 226 8.16 -12.33 8.58
CA ALA A 226 8.40 -10.92 8.30
C ALA A 226 9.51 -10.79 7.26
N THR A 227 9.28 -10.08 6.17
CA THR A 227 10.13 -10.13 4.97
C THR A 227 10.79 -8.82 4.60
N ASN A 228 10.10 -7.71 4.76
CA ASN A 228 10.53 -6.40 4.27
C ASN A 228 9.94 -5.25 5.07
N LEU A 229 10.54 -4.09 4.91
CA LEU A 229 10.13 -2.80 5.51
C LEU A 229 9.73 -1.82 4.42
N GLU A 230 8.62 -1.13 4.62
CA GLU A 230 8.14 -0.02 3.79
C GLU A 230 7.19 0.88 4.60
N MET A 231 6.43 1.76 3.96
CA MET A 231 5.76 2.85 4.68
C MET A 231 4.24 2.95 4.44
N GLU A 232 3.59 2.03 3.69
CA GLU A 232 2.19 2.21 3.25
C GLU A 232 1.31 0.95 3.30
N THR A 233 1.85 -0.24 3.11
CA THR A 233 1.05 -1.45 2.81
C THR A 233 0.05 -1.81 3.90
N ALA A 234 0.43 -1.73 5.18
CA ALA A 234 -0.51 -2.06 6.27
C ALA A 234 -1.71 -1.10 6.30
N ILE A 235 -1.48 0.16 5.99
CA ILE A 235 -2.55 1.17 5.97
C ILE A 235 -3.48 0.93 4.78
N ILE A 236 -2.91 0.61 3.60
CA ILE A 236 -3.70 0.23 2.42
C ILE A 236 -4.58 -1.00 2.74
N TYR A 237 -4.00 -2.03 3.36
CA TYR A 237 -4.75 -3.24 3.69
C TYR A 237 -5.81 -3.00 4.77
N GLY A 238 -5.45 -2.33 5.85
CA GLY A 238 -6.37 -2.03 6.94
C GLY A 238 -7.56 -1.20 6.49
N MET A 239 -7.32 -0.09 5.79
CA MET A 239 -8.40 0.73 5.24
C MET A 239 -9.24 -0.02 4.20
N SER A 240 -8.60 -0.81 3.33
CA SER A 240 -9.34 -1.62 2.36
C SER A 240 -10.23 -2.67 3.04
N ASN A 241 -9.75 -3.31 4.11
CA ASN A 241 -10.55 -4.23 4.90
C ASN A 241 -11.76 -3.52 5.56
N LEU A 242 -11.56 -2.32 6.12
CA LEU A 242 -12.63 -1.53 6.74
C LEU A 242 -13.67 -1.05 5.74
N LEU A 243 -13.23 -0.57 4.57
CA LEU A 243 -14.08 -0.02 3.50
C LEU A 243 -14.69 -1.11 2.58
N GLY A 244 -14.21 -2.35 2.69
CA GLY A 244 -14.69 -3.48 1.87
C GLY A 244 -14.08 -3.53 0.46
N HIS A 245 -12.95 -2.88 0.23
CA HIS A 245 -12.17 -2.95 -1.01
C HIS A 245 -11.25 -4.16 -1.03
N LYS A 246 -10.72 -4.49 -2.22
CA LYS A 246 -9.68 -5.51 -2.40
C LYS A 246 -8.34 -4.82 -2.55
N ALA A 247 -7.30 -5.29 -1.86
CA ALA A 247 -5.97 -4.73 -1.98
C ALA A 247 -4.88 -5.78 -2.04
N ILE A 248 -3.82 -5.49 -2.80
CA ILE A 248 -2.59 -6.24 -2.89
C ILE A 248 -1.40 -5.29 -3.05
N SER A 249 -0.27 -5.62 -2.44
CA SER A 249 0.98 -4.86 -2.56
C SER A 249 2.09 -5.74 -3.07
N LEU A 250 2.74 -5.31 -4.13
CA LEU A 250 3.95 -5.91 -4.68
C LEU A 250 5.10 -4.89 -4.58
N ASN A 251 6.27 -5.37 -4.21
CA ASN A 251 7.45 -4.54 -4.02
C ASN A 251 8.63 -5.04 -4.86
N ALA A 252 9.34 -4.11 -5.50
CA ALA A 252 10.70 -4.33 -5.95
C ALA A 252 11.64 -4.23 -4.74
N ILE A 253 12.43 -5.26 -4.49
CA ILE A 253 13.40 -5.27 -3.40
C ILE A 253 14.66 -4.52 -3.87
N LEU A 254 14.83 -3.29 -3.38
CA LEU A 254 15.93 -2.42 -3.78
C LEU A 254 17.13 -2.45 -2.82
N ALA A 255 16.92 -3.01 -1.64
CA ALA A 255 17.98 -3.19 -0.63
C ALA A 255 17.74 -4.47 0.16
N ASN A 256 18.80 -5.07 0.66
CA ASN A 256 18.73 -6.09 1.70
C ASN A 256 19.55 -5.63 2.91
N ARG A 257 18.89 -5.42 4.03
CA ARG A 257 19.49 -4.85 5.24
C ARG A 257 20.33 -5.85 6.02
N GLU A 258 20.06 -7.15 5.88
CA GLU A 258 20.86 -8.20 6.53
C GLU A 258 22.18 -8.45 5.80
N LEU A 259 22.17 -8.26 4.48
CA LEU A 259 23.35 -8.48 3.63
C LEU A 259 24.09 -7.17 3.31
N GLU A 260 23.52 -6.01 3.72
CA GLU A 260 24.02 -4.67 3.35
C GLU A 260 24.16 -4.46 1.85
N GLU A 261 23.26 -5.10 1.08
CA GLU A 261 23.25 -5.04 -0.38
C GLU A 261 22.22 -4.02 -0.89
N TYR A 262 22.53 -3.42 -2.04
CA TYR A 262 21.65 -2.48 -2.75
C TYR A 262 21.58 -2.85 -4.22
N SER A 263 20.41 -2.61 -4.82
CA SER A 263 20.22 -2.77 -6.26
C SER A 263 21.18 -1.87 -7.04
N ALA A 264 21.89 -2.46 -8.00
CA ALA A 264 22.76 -1.73 -8.91
C ALA A 264 21.95 -0.96 -9.98
N ASN A 265 20.71 -1.40 -10.26
CA ASN A 265 19.82 -0.76 -11.23
C ASN A 265 18.36 -0.77 -10.75
N PRO A 266 18.01 0.11 -9.77
CA PRO A 266 16.68 0.17 -9.19
C PRO A 266 15.56 0.42 -10.25
N ASP A 267 15.84 1.27 -11.22
CA ASP A 267 14.87 1.60 -12.28
C ASP A 267 14.50 0.38 -13.11
N LYS A 268 15.47 -0.46 -13.45
CA LYS A 268 15.23 -1.70 -14.20
C LYS A 268 14.38 -2.69 -13.40
N THR A 269 14.66 -2.83 -12.11
CA THR A 269 13.88 -3.70 -11.23
C THR A 269 12.43 -3.23 -11.12
N ILE A 270 12.23 -1.91 -10.99
CA ILE A 270 10.89 -1.31 -10.97
C ILE A 270 10.15 -1.53 -12.30
N GLU A 271 10.82 -1.33 -13.44
CA GLU A 271 10.22 -1.57 -14.76
C GLU A 271 9.82 -3.03 -14.94
N ASN A 272 10.67 -3.97 -14.52
CA ASN A 272 10.36 -5.40 -14.58
C ASN A 272 9.15 -5.75 -13.68
N LEU A 273 9.00 -5.12 -12.51
CA LEU A 273 7.84 -5.31 -11.65
C LEU A 273 6.57 -4.72 -12.28
N ILE A 274 6.66 -3.56 -12.92
CA ILE A 274 5.55 -2.96 -13.68
C ILE A 274 5.07 -3.94 -14.77
N ASP A 275 5.99 -4.46 -15.57
CA ASP A 275 5.68 -5.44 -16.62
C ASP A 275 5.04 -6.70 -16.05
N TYR A 276 5.56 -7.20 -14.90
CA TYR A 276 5.01 -8.34 -14.20
C TYR A 276 3.55 -8.13 -13.81
N VAL A 277 3.23 -6.96 -13.24
CA VAL A 277 1.87 -6.61 -12.80
C VAL A 277 0.96 -6.41 -14.01
N LEU A 278 1.38 -5.62 -15.00
CA LEU A 278 0.54 -5.32 -16.18
C LEU A 278 0.14 -6.58 -16.94
N LYS A 279 1.03 -7.56 -17.09
CA LYS A 279 0.72 -8.85 -17.74
C LYS A 279 -0.34 -9.68 -17.02
N ARG A 280 -0.67 -9.33 -15.76
CA ARG A 280 -1.63 -10.05 -14.90
C ARG A 280 -2.91 -9.27 -14.62
N ILE A 281 -3.01 -8.05 -15.11
CA ILE A 281 -4.22 -7.22 -15.02
C ILE A 281 -5.20 -7.57 -16.14
#